data_3af99af0c241ba4b6c3826c44cec4110
#
_entry.id   3af99af0c241ba4b6c3826c44cec4110
#
_cell.length_a   1.000
_cell.length_b   1.000
_cell.length_c   1.000
_cell.angle_alpha   90.00
_cell.angle_beta   90.00
_cell.angle_gamma   90.00
#
_symmetry.space_group_name_H-M   'P 1'
#
loop_
_entity.id
_entity.type
_entity.pdbx_description
1 polymer ?
#
loop_
_entity_poly.entity_id
_entity_poly.type
_entity_poly.pdbx_seq_one_letter_code
_entity_poly.pdbx_strand_id
1 'polypeptide(L)'
;MLTRFFSTSRKVLTGSILAGIIVALLCGMLQFFLSYHKREVKFDTLIVDLKVYMESYFSDLKTSIDTLQPFTLSNCQDVGAELTSRAAFSVNVRAFLLVRDNAAFCSSATGPMDVPMKELIPDLDTTKSVDMALLPGTPMLPDKPAIVVWYQNPLIKGGGVFTSININLTPYLLYTSRQDEFAGIAVIIGKTALSTASGRLINVNDLHENPIRSATLKEVPLTINLYAQEWTPYEILFALLFGLICGILAGTLTFYILTIRLHPGKEILTAIKRGQFYVVYQPVVDAKELKMQGCEVLMRWKHPTMGEIPPDAFINFAEAQKLIVPLTLHLFDLIIRDAPQLQTVLPPGAKLGINIAPGHLHADSFKDDMRKFAASLPPDHFQVVLEVTERDMINQLEAAPLFEWLHHEGFEIAIDDFGTGHSALIYLERFTMDYLKIDRGFVNAIGTETVTSPVLDAVLTLARRLNMVTVAEGVETPEQAAWLRQHGVNYLQGYWISRPMPLAQFLKWEPDFVKDSE
;
A
#
# COMPACT_ATOMS: atom_id res chain seq x y z
N MET A 1 12.64 -13.72 20.65
CA MET A 1 12.94 -12.80 19.52
C MET A 1 12.17 -13.17 18.24
N LEU A 2 12.20 -14.39 17.76
CA LEU A 2 11.46 -14.88 16.58
C LEU A 2 9.94 -14.61 16.62
N THR A 3 9.28 -14.79 17.77
CA THR A 3 7.83 -14.54 17.94
C THR A 3 7.43 -13.06 17.76
N ARG A 4 8.30 -12.11 18.12
CA ARG A 4 8.06 -10.67 17.87
C ARG A 4 8.30 -10.28 16.41
N PHE A 5 9.26 -10.91 15.75
CA PHE A 5 9.51 -10.71 14.31
C PHE A 5 8.31 -11.14 13.48
N PHE A 6 7.72 -12.32 13.78
CA PHE A 6 6.48 -12.77 13.15
C PHE A 6 5.27 -11.88 13.49
N SER A 7 5.19 -11.32 14.70
CA SER A 7 4.11 -10.41 15.09
C SER A 7 4.20 -9.05 14.38
N THR A 8 5.42 -8.54 14.15
CA THR A 8 5.66 -7.29 13.42
C THR A 8 5.34 -7.46 11.93
N SER A 9 5.74 -8.58 11.33
CA SER A 9 5.40 -8.94 9.95
C SER A 9 3.88 -9.07 9.75
N ARG A 10 3.17 -9.72 10.69
CA ARG A 10 1.70 -9.79 10.66
C ARG A 10 1.03 -8.42 10.77
N LYS A 11 1.51 -7.53 11.63
CA LYS A 11 0.97 -6.18 11.79
C LYS A 11 1.19 -5.32 10.53
N VAL A 12 2.34 -5.43 9.90
CA VAL A 12 2.64 -4.76 8.62
C VAL A 12 1.70 -5.27 7.53
N LEU A 13 1.56 -6.58 7.42
CA LEU A 13 0.67 -7.20 6.43
C LEU A 13 -0.80 -6.79 6.65
N THR A 14 -1.31 -6.87 7.89
CA THR A 14 -2.69 -6.49 8.20
C THR A 14 -2.93 -5.00 7.97
N GLY A 15 -2.00 -4.13 8.34
CA GLY A 15 -2.08 -2.68 8.08
C GLY A 15 -2.10 -2.36 6.59
N SER A 16 -1.28 -3.05 5.79
CA SER A 16 -1.23 -2.89 4.34
C SER A 16 -2.49 -3.37 3.64
N ILE A 17 -3.06 -4.50 4.08
CA ILE A 17 -4.34 -5.01 3.58
C ILE A 17 -5.47 -4.03 3.91
N LEU A 18 -5.52 -3.53 5.14
CA LEU A 18 -6.53 -2.56 5.56
C LEU A 18 -6.45 -1.27 4.73
N ALA A 19 -5.25 -0.73 4.54
CA ALA A 19 -5.03 0.44 3.68
C ALA A 19 -5.50 0.17 2.24
N GLY A 20 -5.18 -0.99 1.69
CA GLY A 20 -5.64 -1.41 0.36
C GLY A 20 -7.17 -1.48 0.25
N ILE A 21 -7.85 -2.06 1.23
CA ILE A 21 -9.32 -2.16 1.26
C ILE A 21 -9.96 -0.76 1.33
N ILE A 22 -9.44 0.13 2.17
CA ILE A 22 -9.95 1.51 2.28
C ILE A 22 -9.83 2.24 0.94
N VAL A 23 -8.67 2.16 0.29
CA VAL A 23 -8.45 2.80 -1.01
C VAL A 23 -9.33 2.18 -2.09
N ALA A 24 -9.51 0.85 -2.10
CA ALA A 24 -10.41 0.16 -3.02
C ALA A 24 -11.84 0.67 -2.93
N LEU A 25 -12.37 0.78 -1.71
CA LEU A 25 -13.72 1.30 -1.47
C LEU A 25 -13.86 2.76 -1.89
N LEU A 26 -12.90 3.62 -1.52
CA LEU A 26 -12.94 5.04 -1.88
C LEU A 26 -12.85 5.26 -3.39
N CYS A 27 -11.94 4.58 -4.08
CA CYS A 27 -11.80 4.70 -5.54
C CYS A 27 -13.01 4.10 -6.28
N GLY A 28 -13.53 2.96 -5.82
CA GLY A 28 -14.73 2.35 -6.38
C GLY A 28 -15.97 3.23 -6.23
N MET A 29 -16.19 3.79 -5.04
CA MET A 29 -17.28 4.73 -4.78
C MET A 29 -17.13 6.02 -5.61
N LEU A 30 -15.92 6.57 -5.70
CA LEU A 30 -15.66 7.75 -6.51
C LEU A 30 -15.97 7.50 -7.99
N GLN A 31 -15.50 6.37 -8.52
CA GLN A 31 -15.76 5.99 -9.91
C GLN A 31 -17.26 5.80 -10.17
N PHE A 32 -17.98 5.15 -9.25
CA PHE A 32 -19.42 4.98 -9.34
C PHE A 32 -20.15 6.34 -9.31
N PHE A 33 -19.76 7.23 -8.40
CA PHE A 33 -20.30 8.58 -8.29
C PHE A 33 -20.08 9.40 -9.57
N LEU A 34 -18.89 9.33 -10.15
CA LEU A 34 -18.57 10.01 -11.40
C LEU A 34 -19.43 9.49 -12.57
N SER A 35 -19.60 8.16 -12.65
CA SER A 35 -20.46 7.54 -13.66
C SER A 35 -21.93 7.95 -13.47
N TYR A 36 -22.40 7.95 -12.21
CA TYR A 36 -23.75 8.43 -11.88
C TYR A 36 -23.96 9.88 -12.30
N HIS A 37 -23.06 10.77 -11.92
CA HIS A 37 -23.18 12.20 -12.26
C HIS A 37 -23.15 12.44 -13.77
N LYS A 38 -22.27 11.72 -14.50
CA LYS A 38 -22.20 11.81 -15.96
C LYS A 38 -23.52 11.37 -16.62
N ARG A 39 -24.14 10.31 -16.10
CA ARG A 39 -25.44 9.81 -16.57
C ARG A 39 -26.57 10.82 -16.32
N GLU A 40 -26.63 11.42 -15.13
CA GLU A 40 -27.61 12.45 -14.79
C GLU A 40 -27.52 13.68 -15.71
N VAL A 41 -26.30 14.16 -15.97
CA VAL A 41 -26.06 15.29 -16.89
C VAL A 41 -26.53 14.96 -18.31
N LYS A 42 -26.31 13.73 -18.78
CA LYS A 42 -26.80 13.31 -20.09
C LYS A 42 -28.33 13.31 -20.15
N PHE A 43 -29.02 12.87 -19.10
CA PHE A 43 -30.48 12.89 -19.05
C PHE A 43 -31.03 14.33 -19.07
N ASP A 44 -30.41 15.24 -18.31
CA ASP A 44 -30.77 16.64 -18.29
C ASP A 44 -30.57 17.31 -19.66
N THR A 45 -29.48 17.02 -20.33
CA THR A 45 -29.19 17.55 -21.66
C THR A 45 -30.19 17.03 -22.67
N LEU A 46 -30.46 15.72 -22.68
CA LEU A 46 -31.37 15.11 -23.64
C LEU A 46 -32.80 15.63 -23.52
N ILE A 47 -33.33 15.77 -22.29
CA ILE A 47 -34.71 16.26 -22.12
C ILE A 47 -34.83 17.72 -22.54
N VAL A 48 -33.79 18.54 -22.31
CA VAL A 48 -33.77 19.94 -22.77
C VAL A 48 -33.71 20.03 -24.29
N ASP A 49 -32.82 19.25 -24.92
CA ASP A 49 -32.67 19.23 -26.38
C ASP A 49 -33.96 18.78 -27.05
N LEU A 50 -34.60 17.71 -26.52
CA LEU A 50 -35.90 17.25 -27.03
C LEU A 50 -36.97 18.32 -26.89
N LYS A 51 -37.03 18.98 -25.77
CA LYS A 51 -37.98 20.07 -25.53
C LYS A 51 -37.80 21.22 -26.53
N VAL A 52 -36.56 21.70 -26.68
CA VAL A 52 -36.21 22.79 -27.60
C VAL A 52 -36.57 22.42 -29.04
N TYR A 53 -36.21 21.18 -29.44
CA TYR A 53 -36.56 20.68 -30.78
C TYR A 53 -38.07 20.68 -31.03
N MET A 54 -38.86 20.13 -30.10
CA MET A 54 -40.30 20.06 -30.23
C MET A 54 -40.97 21.43 -30.19
N GLU A 55 -40.50 22.33 -29.30
CA GLU A 55 -41.00 23.71 -29.26
C GLU A 55 -40.73 24.45 -30.58
N SER A 56 -39.52 24.32 -31.14
CA SER A 56 -39.21 24.89 -32.46
C SER A 56 -40.09 24.31 -33.56
N TYR A 57 -40.24 22.97 -33.59
CA TYR A 57 -41.07 22.30 -34.58
C TYR A 57 -42.53 22.78 -34.55
N PHE A 58 -43.15 22.87 -33.35
CA PHE A 58 -44.55 23.33 -33.24
C PHE A 58 -44.70 24.84 -33.50
N SER A 59 -43.69 25.65 -33.23
CA SER A 59 -43.67 27.05 -33.60
C SER A 59 -43.65 27.25 -35.12
N ASP A 60 -42.82 26.49 -35.84
CA ASP A 60 -42.76 26.52 -37.29
C ASP A 60 -44.06 25.98 -37.93
N LEU A 61 -44.61 24.91 -37.35
CA LEU A 61 -45.90 24.39 -37.76
C LEU A 61 -47.02 25.41 -37.59
N LYS A 62 -47.10 26.11 -36.46
CA LYS A 62 -48.08 27.17 -36.19
C LYS A 62 -47.95 28.29 -37.21
N THR A 63 -46.74 28.75 -37.51
CA THR A 63 -46.49 29.75 -38.54
C THR A 63 -47.04 29.32 -39.91
N SER A 64 -46.82 28.05 -40.28
CA SER A 64 -47.37 27.48 -41.51
C SER A 64 -48.92 27.46 -41.50
N ILE A 65 -49.49 27.06 -40.35
CA ILE A 65 -50.95 26.99 -40.17
C ILE A 65 -51.58 28.40 -40.18
N ASP A 66 -50.97 29.38 -39.58
CA ASP A 66 -51.47 30.75 -39.59
C ASP A 66 -51.62 31.32 -41.02
N THR A 67 -50.77 30.91 -41.95
CA THR A 67 -50.89 31.23 -43.38
C THR A 67 -52.05 30.53 -44.07
N LEU A 68 -52.53 29.41 -43.52
CA LEU A 68 -53.69 28.62 -44.06
C LEU A 68 -55.04 29.05 -43.43
N GLN A 69 -55.02 29.79 -42.30
CA GLN A 69 -56.26 30.26 -41.63
C GLN A 69 -57.22 31.01 -42.56
N PRO A 70 -56.76 31.94 -43.43
CA PRO A 70 -57.68 32.61 -44.41
C PRO A 70 -58.40 31.64 -45.32
N PHE A 71 -57.80 30.49 -45.68
CA PHE A 71 -58.43 29.47 -46.62
C PHE A 71 -59.64 28.79 -46.02
N THR A 72 -59.83 28.87 -44.68
CA THR A 72 -61.05 28.36 -44.03
C THR A 72 -62.35 29.10 -44.50
N LEU A 73 -62.19 30.27 -45.09
CA LEU A 73 -63.32 31.06 -45.67
C LEU A 73 -63.56 30.80 -47.15
N SER A 74 -62.60 30.13 -47.84
CA SER A 74 -62.62 29.89 -49.27
C SER A 74 -63.28 28.55 -49.60
N ASN A 75 -63.61 28.31 -50.89
CA ASN A 75 -64.06 27.00 -51.35
C ASN A 75 -62.85 26.05 -51.59
N CYS A 76 -63.07 24.77 -51.37
CA CYS A 76 -61.99 23.76 -51.54
C CYS A 76 -61.40 23.72 -52.95
N GLN A 77 -62.25 23.97 -53.98
CA GLN A 77 -61.78 24.00 -55.37
C GLN A 77 -60.78 25.10 -55.65
N ASP A 78 -60.87 26.23 -54.92
CA ASP A 78 -60.01 27.38 -55.15
C ASP A 78 -58.67 27.23 -54.41
N VAL A 79 -58.65 26.54 -53.29
CA VAL A 79 -57.48 26.47 -52.39
C VAL A 79 -56.85 25.09 -52.33
N GLY A 80 -57.45 24.05 -52.90
CA GLY A 80 -56.97 22.68 -52.76
C GLY A 80 -55.57 22.44 -53.32
N ALA A 81 -55.22 23.06 -54.45
CA ALA A 81 -53.89 22.93 -55.05
C ALA A 81 -52.80 23.57 -54.16
N GLU A 82 -53.08 24.73 -53.61
CA GLU A 82 -52.18 25.41 -52.69
C GLU A 82 -52.03 24.61 -51.40
N LEU A 83 -53.15 24.10 -50.86
CA LEU A 83 -53.10 23.28 -49.62
C LEU A 83 -52.27 21.99 -49.82
N THR A 84 -52.42 21.33 -51.00
CA THR A 84 -51.63 20.15 -51.37
C THR A 84 -50.13 20.50 -51.51
N SER A 85 -49.82 21.61 -52.17
CA SER A 85 -48.45 22.10 -52.32
C SER A 85 -47.79 22.37 -50.94
N ARG A 86 -48.48 23.04 -50.06
CA ARG A 86 -47.97 23.34 -48.72
C ARG A 86 -47.77 22.09 -47.88
N ALA A 87 -48.66 21.12 -47.98
CA ALA A 87 -48.46 19.85 -47.29
C ALA A 87 -47.24 19.07 -47.82
N ALA A 88 -46.99 19.13 -49.12
CA ALA A 88 -45.85 18.47 -49.74
C ALA A 88 -44.51 19.06 -49.35
N PHE A 89 -44.46 20.38 -49.07
CA PHE A 89 -43.25 21.07 -48.65
C PHE A 89 -43.11 21.21 -47.13
N SER A 90 -44.12 20.80 -46.36
CA SER A 90 -44.05 20.85 -44.88
C SER A 90 -43.42 19.57 -44.33
N VAL A 91 -42.38 19.74 -43.48
CA VAL A 91 -41.65 18.63 -42.88
C VAL A 91 -42.56 17.85 -41.93
N ASN A 92 -42.64 16.52 -42.15
CA ASN A 92 -43.41 15.59 -41.32
C ASN A 92 -44.95 15.77 -41.35
N VAL A 93 -45.50 16.68 -42.13
CA VAL A 93 -46.96 16.83 -42.27
C VAL A 93 -47.50 15.77 -43.22
N ARG A 94 -48.54 15.04 -42.80
CA ARG A 94 -49.25 14.07 -43.64
C ARG A 94 -50.38 14.72 -44.47
N ALA A 95 -51.14 15.57 -43.77
CA ALA A 95 -52.22 16.30 -44.38
C ALA A 95 -52.61 17.55 -43.61
N PHE A 96 -53.03 18.58 -44.30
CA PHE A 96 -53.80 19.70 -43.75
C PHE A 96 -55.29 19.53 -44.12
N LEU A 97 -56.14 19.78 -43.14
CA LEU A 97 -57.61 19.83 -43.33
C LEU A 97 -58.12 21.19 -42.93
N LEU A 98 -58.95 21.78 -43.79
CA LEU A 98 -59.65 23.02 -43.45
C LEU A 98 -61.00 22.67 -42.88
N VAL A 99 -61.34 23.31 -41.73
CA VAL A 99 -62.59 23.01 -41.01
C VAL A 99 -63.40 24.26 -40.92
N ARG A 100 -64.72 24.11 -41.12
CA ARG A 100 -65.75 25.11 -41.01
C ARG A 100 -67.00 24.48 -40.38
N ASP A 101 -67.65 25.20 -39.47
CA ASP A 101 -68.83 24.72 -38.77
C ASP A 101 -68.71 23.33 -38.14
N ASN A 102 -67.49 23.08 -37.53
CA ASN A 102 -67.08 21.81 -36.96
C ASN A 102 -67.04 20.62 -37.92
N ALA A 103 -67.02 20.84 -39.25
CA ALA A 103 -66.85 19.80 -40.30
C ALA A 103 -65.59 20.12 -41.13
N ALA A 104 -64.81 19.10 -41.43
CA ALA A 104 -63.72 19.18 -42.40
C ALA A 104 -64.27 19.23 -43.80
N PHE A 105 -64.03 20.33 -44.56
CA PHE A 105 -64.59 20.52 -45.90
C PHE A 105 -63.56 20.40 -47.02
N CYS A 106 -62.27 20.47 -46.69
CA CYS A 106 -61.18 20.37 -47.67
C CYS A 106 -59.94 19.71 -47.07
N SER A 107 -59.35 18.78 -47.77
CA SER A 107 -58.14 18.07 -47.40
C SER A 107 -57.02 18.25 -48.41
N SER A 108 -55.81 18.48 -48.04
CA SER A 108 -54.61 18.48 -48.89
C SER A 108 -54.35 17.10 -49.56
N ALA A 109 -54.88 16.03 -48.97
CA ALA A 109 -54.64 14.66 -49.42
C ALA A 109 -55.77 14.10 -50.28
N THR A 110 -57.02 14.42 -49.94
CA THR A 110 -58.22 13.84 -50.62
C THR A 110 -59.08 14.86 -51.37
N GLY A 111 -58.74 16.15 -51.25
CA GLY A 111 -59.52 17.24 -51.83
C GLY A 111 -60.80 17.55 -51.05
N PRO A 112 -61.94 17.89 -51.78
CA PRO A 112 -63.20 18.23 -51.14
C PRO A 112 -63.74 17.07 -50.29
N MET A 113 -64.27 17.38 -49.12
CA MET A 113 -64.86 16.43 -48.18
C MET A 113 -65.95 17.14 -47.35
N ASP A 114 -66.75 16.37 -46.63
CA ASP A 114 -67.73 16.90 -45.67
C ASP A 114 -67.88 15.87 -44.55
N VAL A 115 -66.99 16.00 -43.56
CA VAL A 115 -66.91 15.03 -42.44
C VAL A 115 -66.88 15.76 -41.14
N PRO A 116 -67.80 15.50 -40.22
CA PRO A 116 -67.78 16.11 -38.88
C PRO A 116 -66.50 15.79 -38.13
N MET A 117 -65.90 16.79 -37.47
CA MET A 117 -64.66 16.63 -36.71
C MET A 117 -64.77 15.56 -35.63
N LYS A 118 -65.98 15.42 -35.00
CA LYS A 118 -66.20 14.38 -33.97
C LYS A 118 -66.14 12.95 -34.50
N GLU A 119 -66.46 12.75 -35.81
CA GLU A 119 -66.32 11.46 -36.46
C GLU A 119 -64.87 11.16 -36.86
N LEU A 120 -64.12 12.22 -37.23
CA LEU A 120 -62.70 12.08 -37.55
C LEU A 120 -61.87 11.80 -36.31
N ILE A 121 -62.09 12.56 -35.22
CA ILE A 121 -61.35 12.45 -34.02
C ILE A 121 -62.24 12.77 -32.82
N PRO A 122 -62.83 11.78 -32.16
CA PRO A 122 -63.77 11.95 -31.05
C PRO A 122 -63.17 12.68 -29.84
N ASP A 123 -61.86 12.52 -29.58
CA ASP A 123 -61.15 13.03 -28.42
C ASP A 123 -60.63 14.47 -28.59
N LEU A 124 -60.79 15.07 -29.78
CA LEU A 124 -60.31 16.42 -30.07
C LEU A 124 -61.35 17.49 -29.67
N ASP A 125 -60.95 18.48 -28.93
CA ASP A 125 -61.80 19.60 -28.51
C ASP A 125 -61.63 20.83 -29.43
N THR A 126 -62.50 20.98 -30.40
CA THR A 126 -62.46 22.12 -31.35
C THR A 126 -62.85 23.44 -30.74
N THR A 127 -63.25 23.51 -29.45
CA THR A 127 -63.58 24.74 -28.76
C THR A 127 -62.34 25.45 -28.20
N LYS A 128 -61.25 24.72 -28.08
CA LYS A 128 -59.95 25.28 -27.62
C LYS A 128 -59.22 25.94 -28.78
N SER A 129 -58.44 26.95 -28.46
CA SER A 129 -57.56 27.64 -29.43
C SER A 129 -56.52 26.67 -30.06
N VAL A 130 -55.99 25.74 -29.25
CA VAL A 130 -55.08 24.65 -29.67
C VAL A 130 -55.47 23.40 -28.89
N ASP A 131 -55.61 22.30 -29.58
CA ASP A 131 -55.78 20.98 -28.97
C ASP A 131 -55.05 19.91 -29.77
N MET A 132 -54.77 18.77 -29.15
CA MET A 132 -53.97 17.68 -29.75
C MET A 132 -54.52 16.33 -29.36
N ALA A 133 -54.34 15.34 -30.26
CA ALA A 133 -54.63 13.94 -29.97
C ALA A 133 -53.60 13.01 -30.65
N LEU A 134 -53.47 11.81 -30.11
CA LEU A 134 -52.70 10.74 -30.73
C LEU A 134 -53.62 9.77 -31.43
N LEU A 135 -53.33 9.47 -32.68
CA LEU A 135 -54.07 8.47 -33.49
C LEU A 135 -53.20 7.24 -33.74
N PRO A 136 -53.79 6.03 -33.73
CA PRO A 136 -53.06 4.79 -34.07
C PRO A 136 -52.60 4.79 -35.53
N GLY A 137 -53.27 5.53 -36.38
CA GLY A 137 -52.96 5.70 -37.78
C GLY A 137 -53.85 6.75 -38.45
N THR A 138 -53.65 7.01 -39.72
CA THR A 138 -54.47 7.85 -40.55
C THR A 138 -55.01 7.01 -41.72
N PRO A 139 -56.11 7.39 -42.41
CA PRO A 139 -56.63 6.64 -43.53
C PRO A 139 -55.58 6.29 -44.61
N MET A 140 -54.60 7.14 -44.80
CA MET A 140 -53.46 6.90 -45.72
C MET A 140 -52.32 6.05 -45.14
N LEU A 141 -52.19 5.96 -43.83
CA LEU A 141 -51.18 5.19 -43.13
C LEU A 141 -51.81 4.60 -41.87
N PRO A 142 -52.62 3.53 -42.00
CA PRO A 142 -53.42 3.03 -40.87
C PRO A 142 -52.60 2.44 -39.71
N ASP A 143 -51.42 1.92 -40.03
CA ASP A 143 -50.57 1.23 -39.03
C ASP A 143 -49.43 2.10 -38.45
N LYS A 144 -49.45 3.40 -38.79
CA LYS A 144 -48.40 4.34 -38.26
C LYS A 144 -49.04 5.39 -37.40
N PRO A 145 -48.68 5.46 -36.12
CA PRO A 145 -49.15 6.49 -35.20
C PRO A 145 -48.91 7.91 -35.73
N ALA A 146 -49.83 8.79 -35.46
CA ALA A 146 -49.79 10.19 -35.85
C ALA A 146 -50.16 11.10 -34.67
N ILE A 147 -49.54 12.24 -34.59
CA ILE A 147 -50.06 13.35 -33.79
C ILE A 147 -51.00 14.15 -34.69
N VAL A 148 -52.12 14.52 -34.15
CA VAL A 148 -53.03 15.48 -34.79
C VAL A 148 -53.07 16.73 -33.94
N VAL A 149 -53.06 17.88 -34.61
CA VAL A 149 -53.06 19.19 -33.97
C VAL A 149 -54.17 20.01 -34.56
N TRP A 150 -54.95 20.62 -33.72
CA TRP A 150 -56.00 21.55 -34.03
C TRP A 150 -55.57 23.00 -33.68
N TYR A 151 -55.76 23.90 -34.62
CA TYR A 151 -55.63 25.33 -34.40
C TYR A 151 -56.92 26.03 -34.83
N GLN A 152 -57.60 26.63 -33.86
CA GLN A 152 -58.84 27.37 -34.10
C GLN A 152 -58.55 28.65 -34.88
N ASN A 153 -59.41 28.96 -35.86
CA ASN A 153 -59.40 30.28 -36.48
C ASN A 153 -60.03 31.31 -35.49
N PRO A 154 -59.29 32.35 -35.08
CA PRO A 154 -59.80 33.34 -34.11
C PRO A 154 -61.01 34.15 -34.64
N LEU A 155 -61.21 34.16 -35.95
CA LEU A 155 -62.30 34.91 -36.61
C LEU A 155 -63.55 34.10 -36.80
N ILE A 156 -63.46 32.76 -36.72
CA ILE A 156 -64.60 31.85 -37.09
C ILE A 156 -64.85 30.85 -35.96
N LYS A 157 -66.00 30.90 -35.34
CA LYS A 157 -66.40 29.91 -34.34
C LYS A 157 -66.65 28.53 -35.01
N GLY A 158 -65.98 27.48 -34.53
CA GLY A 158 -66.05 26.14 -35.11
C GLY A 158 -65.29 26.00 -36.42
N GLY A 159 -64.43 26.99 -36.78
CA GLY A 159 -63.51 26.92 -37.91
C GLY A 159 -62.06 26.90 -37.51
N GLY A 160 -61.23 26.35 -38.38
CA GLY A 160 -59.77 26.29 -38.11
C GLY A 160 -59.03 25.36 -39.05
N VAL A 161 -57.81 25.12 -38.74
CA VAL A 161 -56.91 24.17 -39.48
C VAL A 161 -56.56 23.01 -38.60
N PHE A 162 -56.83 21.83 -39.12
CA PHE A 162 -56.39 20.60 -38.50
C PHE A 162 -55.25 20.01 -39.33
N THR A 163 -54.24 19.48 -38.65
CA THR A 163 -53.14 18.83 -39.33
C THR A 163 -52.78 17.50 -38.68
N SER A 164 -52.42 16.54 -39.49
CA SER A 164 -51.83 15.27 -39.04
C SER A 164 -50.34 15.26 -39.36
N ILE A 165 -49.54 14.97 -38.36
CA ILE A 165 -48.09 14.96 -38.46
C ILE A 165 -47.50 13.60 -38.08
N ASN A 166 -46.41 13.25 -38.73
CA ASN A 166 -45.58 12.17 -38.32
C ASN A 166 -44.64 12.68 -37.22
N ILE A 167 -44.66 12.05 -36.05
CA ILE A 167 -43.60 12.28 -35.10
C ILE A 167 -42.41 11.48 -35.56
N ASN A 168 -41.42 12.17 -36.10
CA ASN A 168 -40.15 11.53 -36.39
C ASN A 168 -39.23 11.66 -35.16
N LEU A 169 -39.41 10.76 -34.19
CA LEU A 169 -38.45 10.60 -33.06
C LEU A 169 -37.21 9.81 -33.47
N THR A 170 -37.12 9.42 -34.76
CA THR A 170 -36.03 8.56 -35.26
C THR A 170 -34.62 9.11 -34.96
N PRO A 171 -34.32 10.41 -35.11
CA PRO A 171 -33.01 10.93 -34.77
C PRO A 171 -32.68 10.74 -33.28
N TYR A 172 -33.65 10.90 -32.42
CA TYR A 172 -33.50 10.71 -30.97
C TYR A 172 -33.57 9.24 -30.56
N LEU A 173 -34.33 8.42 -31.30
CA LEU A 173 -34.34 6.96 -31.18
C LEU A 173 -32.98 6.36 -31.53
N LEU A 174 -32.35 6.81 -32.61
CA LEU A 174 -30.99 6.38 -32.96
C LEU A 174 -29.98 6.78 -31.91
N TYR A 175 -30.16 7.91 -31.26
CA TYR A 175 -29.34 8.34 -30.15
C TYR A 175 -29.59 7.49 -28.91
N THR A 176 -30.83 7.16 -28.59
CA THR A 176 -31.18 6.32 -27.42
C THR A 176 -30.90 4.83 -27.66
N SER A 177 -31.10 4.31 -28.86
CA SER A 177 -30.86 2.89 -29.17
C SER A 177 -29.40 2.49 -29.21
N ARG A 178 -28.49 3.46 -29.27
CA ARG A 178 -27.04 3.23 -29.21
C ARG A 178 -26.44 3.43 -27.79
N GLN A 179 -27.25 3.85 -26.86
CA GLN A 179 -26.80 4.10 -25.48
C GLN A 179 -27.61 3.22 -24.55
N ASP A 180 -26.94 2.24 -23.94
CA ASP A 180 -27.50 1.28 -22.98
C ASP A 180 -28.08 1.93 -21.71
N GLU A 181 -28.00 3.27 -21.60
CA GLU A 181 -28.45 4.04 -20.45
C GLU A 181 -29.94 4.43 -20.51
N PHE A 182 -30.60 4.34 -21.70
CA PHE A 182 -31.99 4.77 -21.92
C PHE A 182 -32.95 3.60 -22.21
N ALA A 183 -34.01 3.54 -21.42
CA ALA A 183 -35.08 2.57 -21.66
C ALA A 183 -36.08 3.05 -22.74
N GLY A 184 -36.27 4.36 -22.90
CA GLY A 184 -37.13 4.93 -23.89
C GLY A 184 -37.59 6.36 -23.64
N ILE A 185 -38.28 6.90 -24.63
CA ILE A 185 -38.94 8.21 -24.59
C ILE A 185 -40.43 7.97 -24.81
N ALA A 186 -41.28 8.64 -24.04
CA ALA A 186 -42.71 8.66 -24.30
C ALA A 186 -43.20 10.09 -24.54
N VAL A 187 -44.00 10.26 -25.59
CA VAL A 187 -44.74 11.49 -25.88
C VAL A 187 -46.16 11.29 -25.41
N ILE A 188 -46.63 12.15 -24.52
CA ILE A 188 -47.94 12.03 -23.86
C ILE A 188 -48.82 13.21 -24.30
N ILE A 189 -50.03 12.90 -24.73
CA ILE A 189 -51.08 13.87 -25.06
C ILE A 189 -52.38 13.39 -24.41
N GLY A 190 -52.90 14.16 -23.48
CA GLY A 190 -54.10 13.78 -22.74
C GLY A 190 -53.92 12.46 -21.95
N LYS A 191 -54.71 11.44 -22.30
CA LYS A 191 -54.69 10.11 -21.67
C LYS A 191 -53.91 9.07 -22.46
N THR A 192 -53.35 9.44 -23.61
CA THR A 192 -52.63 8.53 -24.50
C THR A 192 -51.16 8.89 -24.59
N ALA A 193 -50.33 7.87 -24.75
CA ALA A 193 -48.88 8.01 -24.89
C ALA A 193 -48.38 7.22 -26.09
N LEU A 194 -47.39 7.75 -26.78
CA LEU A 194 -46.62 7.05 -27.79
C LEU A 194 -45.20 6.80 -27.20
N SER A 195 -44.91 5.55 -26.90
CA SER A 195 -43.60 5.16 -26.35
C SER A 195 -42.69 4.59 -27.44
N THR A 196 -41.42 4.98 -27.41
CA THR A 196 -40.38 4.42 -28.28
C THR A 196 -40.13 2.94 -28.00
N ALA A 197 -40.36 2.49 -26.76
CA ALA A 197 -40.17 1.10 -26.36
C ALA A 197 -41.22 0.16 -26.96
N SER A 198 -42.48 0.62 -27.11
CA SER A 198 -43.57 -0.19 -27.67
C SER A 198 -43.83 0.07 -29.16
N GLY A 199 -43.52 1.25 -29.66
CA GLY A 199 -43.83 1.71 -31.01
C GLY A 199 -45.35 1.82 -31.29
N ARG A 200 -46.20 1.67 -30.25
CA ARG A 200 -47.65 1.68 -30.29
C ARG A 200 -48.22 2.69 -29.32
N LEU A 201 -49.45 3.10 -29.53
CA LEU A 201 -50.20 3.88 -28.57
C LEU A 201 -50.56 3.03 -27.35
N ILE A 202 -50.33 3.58 -26.18
CA ILE A 202 -50.69 2.99 -24.90
C ILE A 202 -51.41 4.01 -24.04
N ASN A 203 -52.18 3.55 -23.05
CA ASN A 203 -52.73 4.46 -22.06
C ASN A 203 -51.63 4.97 -21.15
N VAL A 204 -51.70 6.23 -20.71
CA VAL A 204 -50.71 6.79 -19.77
C VAL A 204 -50.59 5.96 -18.48
N ASN A 205 -51.72 5.34 -18.05
CA ASN A 205 -51.72 4.49 -16.85
C ASN A 205 -51.00 3.16 -17.06
N ASP A 206 -50.73 2.76 -18.29
CA ASP A 206 -49.99 1.53 -18.64
C ASP A 206 -48.49 1.77 -18.82
N LEU A 207 -48.02 2.99 -18.59
CA LEU A 207 -46.61 3.32 -18.48
C LEU A 207 -46.10 2.82 -17.11
N HIS A 208 -45.37 1.70 -17.13
CA HIS A 208 -45.01 0.91 -15.94
C HIS A 208 -43.98 1.54 -14.98
N GLU A 209 -43.39 2.68 -15.33
CA GLU A 209 -42.30 3.28 -14.53
C GLU A 209 -42.46 4.79 -14.38
N ASN A 210 -41.98 5.33 -13.26
CA ASN A 210 -41.88 6.76 -13.10
C ASN A 210 -40.77 7.32 -14.02
N PRO A 211 -41.07 8.39 -14.80
CA PRO A 211 -40.07 8.98 -15.66
C PRO A 211 -38.96 9.60 -14.83
N ILE A 212 -37.70 9.44 -15.28
CA ILE A 212 -36.54 10.09 -14.62
C ILE A 212 -36.52 11.60 -14.91
N ARG A 213 -37.02 12.00 -16.10
CA ARG A 213 -37.20 13.40 -16.47
C ARG A 213 -38.50 13.56 -17.21
N SER A 214 -39.12 14.71 -17.02
CA SER A 214 -40.35 15.10 -17.71
C SER A 214 -40.28 16.55 -18.14
N ALA A 215 -40.74 16.84 -19.33
CA ALA A 215 -40.82 18.20 -19.85
C ALA A 215 -42.16 18.42 -20.57
N THR A 216 -42.88 19.45 -20.18
CA THR A 216 -44.11 19.86 -20.83
C THR A 216 -43.83 21.06 -21.73
N LEU A 217 -44.39 21.08 -22.95
CA LEU A 217 -44.27 22.18 -23.88
C LEU A 217 -45.21 23.33 -23.48
N LYS A 218 -44.82 24.54 -23.83
CA LYS A 218 -45.57 25.75 -23.41
C LYS A 218 -46.77 26.04 -24.29
N GLU A 219 -46.66 25.84 -25.61
CA GLU A 219 -47.64 26.27 -26.59
C GLU A 219 -48.66 25.19 -26.95
N VAL A 220 -48.34 23.91 -26.67
CA VAL A 220 -49.17 22.77 -27.00
C VAL A 220 -49.28 21.80 -25.84
N PRO A 221 -50.40 21.10 -25.63
CA PRO A 221 -50.64 20.21 -24.50
C PRO A 221 -49.91 18.86 -24.70
N LEU A 222 -48.56 18.90 -24.78
CA LEU A 222 -47.70 17.74 -25.00
C LEU A 222 -46.66 17.66 -23.91
N THR A 223 -46.48 16.46 -23.34
CA THR A 223 -45.47 16.16 -22.35
C THR A 223 -44.55 15.07 -22.88
N ILE A 224 -43.25 15.25 -22.67
CA ILE A 224 -42.19 14.30 -23.01
C ILE A 224 -41.67 13.69 -21.72
N ASN A 225 -41.72 12.37 -21.63
CA ASN A 225 -41.15 11.62 -20.53
C ASN A 225 -39.93 10.82 -21.00
N LEU A 226 -38.86 10.86 -20.20
CA LEU A 226 -37.64 10.09 -20.41
C LEU A 226 -37.57 8.99 -19.37
N TYR A 227 -37.24 7.76 -19.78
CA TYR A 227 -37.10 6.59 -18.94
C TYR A 227 -35.64 6.10 -19.01
N ALA A 228 -35.05 5.77 -17.86
CA ALA A 228 -33.70 5.20 -17.78
C ALA A 228 -33.77 3.68 -17.80
N GLN A 229 -32.77 3.06 -18.38
CA GLN A 229 -32.50 1.66 -18.20
C GLN A 229 -31.86 1.41 -16.83
N GLU A 230 -32.07 0.24 -16.23
CA GLU A 230 -31.37 -0.19 -15.04
C GLU A 230 -29.84 -0.18 -15.27
N TRP A 231 -29.07 -0.11 -14.17
CA TRP A 231 -27.62 -0.16 -14.25
C TRP A 231 -27.17 -1.47 -14.88
N THR A 232 -26.31 -1.38 -15.88
CA THR A 232 -25.77 -2.58 -16.50
C THR A 232 -24.77 -3.26 -15.56
N PRO A 233 -24.70 -4.60 -15.51
CA PRO A 233 -23.68 -5.32 -14.73
C PRO A 233 -22.25 -4.89 -15.06
N TYR A 234 -22.02 -4.45 -16.28
CA TYR A 234 -20.71 -3.96 -16.75
C TYR A 234 -20.28 -2.66 -16.02
N GLU A 235 -21.17 -1.71 -15.83
CA GLU A 235 -20.87 -0.44 -15.15
C GLU A 235 -20.49 -0.67 -13.69
N ILE A 236 -21.22 -1.54 -13.01
CA ILE A 236 -20.93 -1.93 -11.62
C ILE A 236 -19.61 -2.69 -11.57
N LEU A 237 -19.39 -3.65 -12.47
CA LEU A 237 -18.14 -4.43 -12.53
C LEU A 237 -16.92 -3.54 -12.79
N PHE A 238 -17.05 -2.55 -13.68
CA PHE A 238 -15.98 -1.61 -13.98
C PHE A 238 -15.58 -0.80 -12.74
N ALA A 239 -16.54 -0.26 -11.98
CA ALA A 239 -16.26 0.47 -10.75
C ALA A 239 -15.59 -0.42 -9.68
N LEU A 240 -16.02 -1.68 -9.56
CA LEU A 240 -15.43 -2.65 -8.64
C LEU A 240 -13.99 -3.01 -9.05
N LEU A 241 -13.75 -3.30 -10.33
CA LEU A 241 -12.40 -3.64 -10.83
C LEU A 241 -11.44 -2.46 -10.71
N PHE A 242 -11.89 -1.25 -11.03
CA PHE A 242 -11.09 -0.04 -10.85
C PHE A 242 -10.69 0.16 -9.38
N GLY A 243 -11.66 0.05 -8.47
CA GLY A 243 -11.41 0.12 -7.03
C GLY A 243 -10.42 -0.95 -6.56
N LEU A 244 -10.59 -2.20 -7.01
CA LEU A 244 -9.71 -3.31 -6.67
C LEU A 244 -8.25 -3.07 -7.12
N ILE A 245 -8.05 -2.62 -8.35
CA ILE A 245 -6.71 -2.30 -8.88
C ILE A 245 -6.04 -1.22 -8.04
N CYS A 246 -6.75 -0.11 -7.75
CA CYS A 246 -6.24 0.96 -6.91
C CYS A 246 -5.88 0.45 -5.50
N GLY A 247 -6.72 -0.41 -4.92
CA GLY A 247 -6.50 -1.01 -3.62
C GLY A 247 -5.27 -1.92 -3.57
N ILE A 248 -5.06 -2.77 -4.58
CA ILE A 248 -3.87 -3.63 -4.68
C ILE A 248 -2.61 -2.76 -4.76
N LEU A 249 -2.60 -1.74 -5.61
CA LEU A 249 -1.45 -0.83 -5.74
C LEU A 249 -1.15 -0.09 -4.44
N ALA A 250 -2.16 0.42 -3.75
CA ALA A 250 -1.98 1.10 -2.46
C ALA A 250 -1.51 0.15 -1.37
N GLY A 251 -2.06 -1.06 -1.29
CA GLY A 251 -1.67 -2.09 -0.34
C GLY A 251 -0.22 -2.54 -0.53
N THR A 252 0.19 -2.82 -1.77
CA THR A 252 1.56 -3.22 -2.10
C THR A 252 2.57 -2.09 -1.83
N LEU A 253 2.23 -0.84 -2.17
CA LEU A 253 3.07 0.32 -1.87
C LEU A 253 3.23 0.52 -0.36
N THR A 254 2.13 0.43 0.40
CA THR A 254 2.15 0.53 1.87
C THR A 254 3.01 -0.58 2.48
N PHE A 255 2.87 -1.82 2.02
CA PHE A 255 3.68 -2.94 2.46
C PHE A 255 5.16 -2.70 2.19
N TYR A 256 5.50 -2.24 0.99
CA TYR A 256 6.88 -1.94 0.59
C TYR A 256 7.50 -0.83 1.47
N ILE A 257 6.79 0.28 1.67
CA ILE A 257 7.26 1.40 2.51
C ILE A 257 7.45 0.95 3.96
N LEU A 258 6.49 0.22 4.53
CA LEU A 258 6.58 -0.25 5.90
C LEU A 258 7.70 -1.27 6.08
N THR A 259 7.91 -2.17 5.11
CA THR A 259 9.01 -3.15 5.13
C THR A 259 10.37 -2.48 5.10
N ILE A 260 10.55 -1.47 4.23
CA ILE A 260 11.82 -0.70 4.15
C ILE A 260 12.07 0.08 5.44
N ARG A 261 11.04 0.70 6.03
CA ARG A 261 11.19 1.47 7.28
C ARG A 261 11.50 0.60 8.50
N LEU A 262 10.99 -0.63 8.52
CA LEU A 262 11.15 -1.58 9.61
C LEU A 262 12.29 -2.58 9.36
N HIS A 263 13.23 -2.28 8.45
CA HIS A 263 14.36 -3.19 8.19
C HIS A 263 15.17 -3.40 9.47
N PRO A 264 15.29 -4.64 9.97
CA PRO A 264 15.95 -4.94 11.26
C PRO A 264 17.38 -4.37 11.36
N GLY A 265 18.11 -4.37 10.25
CA GLY A 265 19.49 -3.83 10.21
C GLY A 265 19.60 -2.33 10.52
N LYS A 266 18.55 -1.52 10.32
CA LYS A 266 18.57 -0.09 10.70
C LYS A 266 18.58 0.11 12.22
N GLU A 267 18.16 -0.88 13.00
CA GLU A 267 18.11 -0.79 14.46
C GLU A 267 19.52 -0.69 15.05
N ILE A 268 20.45 -1.56 14.62
CA ILE A 268 21.86 -1.51 15.06
C ILE A 268 22.53 -0.19 14.66
N LEU A 269 22.42 0.23 13.40
CA LEU A 269 23.03 1.49 12.94
C LEU A 269 22.45 2.71 13.66
N THR A 270 21.16 2.66 14.00
CA THR A 270 20.51 3.72 14.78
C THR A 270 20.97 3.69 16.23
N ALA A 271 21.14 2.51 16.80
CA ALA A 271 21.65 2.32 18.15
C ALA A 271 23.09 2.83 18.30
N ILE A 272 23.97 2.56 17.33
CA ILE A 272 25.32 3.13 17.24
C ILE A 272 25.25 4.66 17.26
N LYS A 273 24.48 5.26 16.34
CA LYS A 273 24.35 6.73 16.24
C LYS A 273 23.76 7.39 17.48
N ARG A 274 22.96 6.66 18.25
CA ARG A 274 22.31 7.16 19.48
C ARG A 274 23.11 6.87 20.75
N GLY A 275 24.30 6.27 20.65
CA GLY A 275 25.12 5.93 21.81
C GLY A 275 24.48 4.91 22.76
N GLN A 276 23.71 3.95 22.22
CA GLN A 276 23.05 2.91 23.01
C GLN A 276 23.98 1.74 23.34
N PHE A 277 25.09 1.62 22.62
CA PHE A 277 26.14 0.67 22.89
C PHE A 277 27.16 1.31 23.82
N TYR A 278 27.65 0.52 24.77
CA TYR A 278 28.69 0.91 25.70
C TYR A 278 29.56 -0.31 26.01
N VAL A 279 30.70 -0.07 26.62
CA VAL A 279 31.66 -1.10 27.03
C VAL A 279 31.74 -1.23 28.55
N VAL A 280 31.95 -2.46 28.98
CA VAL A 280 32.34 -2.78 30.36
C VAL A 280 33.64 -3.56 30.31
N TYR A 281 34.40 -3.47 31.39
CA TYR A 281 35.73 -4.04 31.53
C TYR A 281 35.72 -5.10 32.61
N GLN A 282 36.31 -6.27 32.32
CA GLN A 282 36.49 -7.31 33.33
C GLN A 282 37.96 -7.53 33.58
N PRO A 283 38.43 -7.39 34.84
CA PRO A 283 39.83 -7.58 35.18
C PRO A 283 40.33 -8.99 34.92
N VAL A 284 41.53 -9.08 34.36
CA VAL A 284 42.33 -10.32 34.24
C VAL A 284 43.53 -10.17 35.14
N VAL A 285 43.72 -11.14 36.06
CA VAL A 285 44.80 -11.10 37.07
C VAL A 285 45.78 -12.24 36.88
N ASP A 286 47.05 -12.00 37.25
CA ASP A 286 48.06 -13.06 37.36
C ASP A 286 47.66 -14.09 38.43
N ALA A 287 47.72 -15.38 38.09
CA ALA A 287 47.30 -16.44 39.01
C ALA A 287 48.17 -16.59 40.27
N LYS A 288 49.43 -16.16 40.22
CA LYS A 288 50.36 -16.28 41.36
C LYS A 288 50.29 -15.05 42.29
N GLU A 289 50.38 -13.86 41.67
CA GLU A 289 50.48 -12.61 42.41
C GLU A 289 49.13 -11.95 42.64
N LEU A 290 48.09 -12.40 41.91
CA LEU A 290 46.74 -11.84 41.90
C LEU A 290 46.69 -10.35 41.53
N LYS A 291 47.76 -9.86 40.87
CA LYS A 291 47.83 -8.48 40.35
C LYS A 291 47.16 -8.37 38.98
N MET A 292 46.54 -7.24 38.73
CA MET A 292 45.90 -6.95 37.45
C MET A 292 46.94 -6.90 36.32
N GLN A 293 46.75 -7.66 35.28
CA GLN A 293 47.60 -7.75 34.10
C GLN A 293 46.93 -7.27 32.81
N GLY A 294 45.65 -7.03 32.90
CA GLY A 294 44.84 -6.58 31.77
C GLY A 294 43.36 -6.62 32.05
N CYS A 295 42.60 -6.49 31.01
CA CYS A 295 41.14 -6.64 31.07
C CYS A 295 40.57 -7.14 29.74
N GLU A 296 39.44 -7.80 29.81
CA GLU A 296 38.59 -8.08 28.64
C GLU A 296 37.58 -6.96 28.46
N VAL A 297 37.40 -6.53 27.21
CA VAL A 297 36.43 -5.49 26.81
C VAL A 297 35.17 -6.13 26.29
N LEU A 298 34.07 -5.87 26.94
CA LEU A 298 32.80 -6.51 26.67
C LEU A 298 31.77 -5.47 26.26
N MET A 299 31.28 -5.54 25.01
CA MET A 299 30.21 -4.66 24.52
C MET A 299 28.87 -4.98 25.17
N ARG A 300 28.10 -3.95 25.46
CA ARG A 300 26.74 -4.03 26.01
C ARG A 300 25.80 -3.14 25.19
N TRP A 301 24.53 -3.53 25.10
CA TRP A 301 23.52 -2.74 24.42
C TRP A 301 22.35 -2.43 25.34
N LYS A 302 22.19 -1.15 25.68
CA LYS A 302 21.06 -0.64 26.45
C LYS A 302 19.99 -0.10 25.51
N HIS A 303 19.00 -0.94 25.21
CA HIS A 303 17.91 -0.58 24.33
C HIS A 303 16.85 0.25 25.09
N PRO A 304 16.31 1.37 24.51
CA PRO A 304 15.44 2.30 25.25
C PRO A 304 14.12 1.69 25.74
N THR A 305 13.62 0.65 25.06
CA THR A 305 12.34 0.00 25.41
C THR A 305 12.47 -1.44 25.90
N MET A 306 13.57 -2.12 25.55
CA MET A 306 13.79 -3.53 25.91
C MET A 306 14.77 -3.72 27.08
N GLY A 307 15.41 -2.65 27.51
CA GLY A 307 16.47 -2.72 28.54
C GLY A 307 17.78 -3.30 27.99
N GLU A 308 18.52 -4.04 28.81
CA GLU A 308 19.77 -4.69 28.41
C GLU A 308 19.50 -5.86 27.46
N ILE A 309 20.15 -5.83 26.29
CA ILE A 309 20.12 -6.91 25.30
C ILE A 309 21.44 -7.68 25.45
N PRO A 310 21.38 -9.02 25.63
CA PRO A 310 22.58 -9.82 25.81
C PRO A 310 23.44 -9.85 24.54
N PRO A 311 24.80 -9.92 24.68
CA PRO A 311 25.74 -9.92 23.56
C PRO A 311 25.41 -10.95 22.47
N ASP A 312 25.16 -12.20 22.83
CA ASP A 312 24.85 -13.28 21.88
C ASP A 312 23.65 -12.96 20.99
N ALA A 313 22.69 -12.21 21.53
CA ALA A 313 21.49 -11.86 20.77
C ALA A 313 21.77 -10.78 19.73
N PHE A 314 22.57 -9.74 20.03
CA PHE A 314 22.81 -8.65 19.08
C PHE A 314 24.01 -8.90 18.17
N ILE A 315 25.03 -9.64 18.61
CA ILE A 315 26.19 -10.03 17.78
C ILE A 315 25.73 -10.97 16.67
N ASN A 316 25.06 -12.08 17.00
CA ASN A 316 24.50 -13.00 16.01
C ASN A 316 23.54 -12.29 15.03
N PHE A 317 22.77 -11.31 15.55
CA PHE A 317 21.89 -10.51 14.69
C PHE A 317 22.66 -9.57 13.77
N ALA A 318 23.74 -8.92 14.27
CA ALA A 318 24.61 -8.07 13.46
C ALA A 318 25.30 -8.86 12.34
N GLU A 319 25.78 -10.07 12.61
CA GLU A 319 26.36 -10.96 11.62
C GLU A 319 25.36 -11.36 10.55
N ALA A 320 24.17 -11.84 10.95
CA ALA A 320 23.09 -12.20 10.03
C ALA A 320 22.65 -11.04 9.11
N GLN A 321 22.80 -9.80 9.58
CA GLN A 321 22.47 -8.59 8.82
C GLN A 321 23.69 -7.96 8.11
N LYS A 322 24.89 -8.57 8.18
CA LYS A 322 26.16 -8.05 7.66
C LYS A 322 26.53 -6.68 8.24
N LEU A 323 26.19 -6.46 9.50
CA LEU A 323 26.46 -5.23 10.24
C LEU A 323 27.50 -5.39 11.34
N ILE A 324 28.19 -6.52 11.35
CA ILE A 324 29.20 -6.82 12.37
C ILE A 324 30.41 -5.87 12.24
N VAL A 325 30.86 -5.55 11.04
CA VAL A 325 31.96 -4.64 10.79
C VAL A 325 31.69 -3.25 11.39
N PRO A 326 30.60 -2.53 11.03
CA PRO A 326 30.31 -1.24 11.66
C PRO A 326 30.09 -1.33 13.17
N LEU A 327 29.62 -2.46 13.70
CA LEU A 327 29.49 -2.66 15.15
C LEU A 327 30.87 -2.80 15.82
N THR A 328 31.80 -3.56 15.25
CA THR A 328 33.15 -3.72 15.75
C THR A 328 33.95 -2.41 15.65
N LEU A 329 33.80 -1.66 14.55
CA LEU A 329 34.40 -0.33 14.46
C LEU A 329 33.91 0.61 15.56
N HIS A 330 32.62 0.55 15.88
CA HIS A 330 32.10 1.30 17.02
C HIS A 330 32.67 0.83 18.38
N LEU A 331 32.89 -0.48 18.53
CA LEU A 331 33.64 -1.00 19.71
C LEU A 331 35.02 -0.38 19.80
N PHE A 332 35.78 -0.34 18.70
CA PHE A 332 37.08 0.28 18.64
C PHE A 332 37.05 1.76 19.03
N ASP A 333 36.08 2.52 18.53
CA ASP A 333 35.89 3.93 18.91
C ASP A 333 35.66 4.10 20.42
N LEU A 334 34.86 3.21 21.03
CA LEU A 334 34.60 3.23 22.46
C LEU A 334 35.89 2.92 23.26
N ILE A 335 36.69 1.94 22.83
CA ILE A 335 37.96 1.57 23.46
C ILE A 335 38.97 2.73 23.34
N ILE A 336 39.13 3.30 22.15
CA ILE A 336 40.05 4.44 21.90
C ILE A 336 39.70 5.62 22.81
N ARG A 337 38.43 5.92 22.97
CA ARG A 337 37.94 6.98 23.85
C ARG A 337 38.34 6.73 25.32
N ASP A 338 38.25 5.49 25.77
CA ASP A 338 38.47 5.10 27.16
C ASP A 338 39.97 4.79 27.47
N ALA A 339 40.78 4.49 26.46
CA ALA A 339 42.18 4.06 26.58
C ALA A 339 43.10 5.02 27.38
N PRO A 340 43.01 6.36 27.26
CA PRO A 340 43.81 7.27 28.06
C PRO A 340 43.55 7.16 29.58
N GLN A 341 42.32 6.80 29.97
CA GLN A 341 41.97 6.60 31.37
C GLN A 341 42.40 5.20 31.85
N LEU A 342 42.21 4.16 31.02
CA LEU A 342 42.70 2.81 31.32
C LEU A 342 44.21 2.78 31.54
N GLN A 343 44.99 3.56 30.79
CA GLN A 343 46.41 3.70 30.91
C GLN A 343 46.84 4.13 32.32
N THR A 344 46.00 4.85 33.07
CA THR A 344 46.35 5.34 34.41
C THR A 344 46.32 4.25 35.50
N VAL A 345 45.61 3.15 35.26
CA VAL A 345 45.39 2.07 36.24
C VAL A 345 45.95 0.72 35.80
N LEU A 346 46.14 0.52 34.50
CA LEU A 346 46.72 -0.69 33.94
C LEU A 346 48.25 -0.56 33.81
N PRO A 347 49.05 -1.61 34.07
CA PRO A 347 50.49 -1.55 33.91
C PRO A 347 50.92 -1.44 32.44
N PRO A 348 52.13 -0.93 32.13
CA PRO A 348 52.67 -1.00 30.78
C PRO A 348 52.73 -2.44 30.26
N GLY A 349 52.32 -2.68 29.02
CA GLY A 349 52.18 -4.00 28.44
C GLY A 349 50.93 -4.76 28.86
N ALA A 350 49.98 -4.08 29.51
CA ALA A 350 48.70 -4.68 29.91
C ALA A 350 47.94 -5.29 28.74
N LYS A 351 47.38 -6.47 28.98
CA LYS A 351 46.60 -7.20 27.95
C LYS A 351 45.21 -6.61 27.82
N LEU A 352 44.83 -6.30 26.57
CA LEU A 352 43.52 -5.77 26.24
C LEU A 352 42.81 -6.81 25.36
N GLY A 353 41.97 -7.66 25.96
CA GLY A 353 41.22 -8.73 25.30
C GLY A 353 40.02 -8.17 24.56
N ILE A 354 39.89 -8.49 23.27
CA ILE A 354 38.84 -7.98 22.42
C ILE A 354 38.27 -9.14 21.56
N ASN A 355 37.00 -9.42 21.71
CA ASN A 355 36.30 -10.41 20.92
C ASN A 355 36.11 -9.94 19.46
N ILE A 356 36.58 -10.73 18.50
CA ILE A 356 36.44 -10.47 17.06
C ILE A 356 35.51 -11.52 16.43
N ALA A 357 34.44 -11.05 15.82
CA ALA A 357 33.51 -11.93 15.15
C ALA A 357 34.03 -12.37 13.74
N PRO A 358 33.68 -13.60 13.27
CA PRO A 358 34.12 -14.14 11.98
C PRO A 358 33.84 -13.20 10.81
N GLY A 359 32.68 -12.57 10.82
CA GLY A 359 32.27 -11.68 9.73
C GLY A 359 33.13 -10.42 9.59
N HIS A 360 33.87 -10.00 10.65
CA HIS A 360 34.86 -8.92 10.56
C HIS A 360 36.24 -9.48 10.21
N LEU A 361 36.64 -10.60 10.80
CA LEU A 361 37.93 -11.26 10.53
C LEU A 361 38.15 -11.52 9.02
N HIS A 362 37.07 -11.87 8.29
CA HIS A 362 37.09 -12.13 6.86
C HIS A 362 36.70 -10.93 5.98
N ALA A 363 36.55 -9.74 6.57
CA ALA A 363 36.23 -8.53 5.80
C ALA A 363 37.47 -7.97 5.09
N ASP A 364 37.31 -7.48 3.86
CA ASP A 364 38.39 -6.85 3.09
C ASP A 364 39.04 -5.67 3.84
N SER A 365 38.29 -4.97 4.67
CA SER A 365 38.74 -3.82 5.47
C SER A 365 39.51 -4.20 6.73
N PHE A 366 39.46 -5.48 7.15
CA PHE A 366 39.93 -5.90 8.47
C PHE A 366 41.36 -5.44 8.79
N LYS A 367 42.31 -5.66 7.87
CA LYS A 367 43.70 -5.28 8.07
C LYS A 367 43.91 -3.77 8.27
N ASP A 368 43.20 -2.96 7.51
CA ASP A 368 43.23 -1.51 7.60
C ASP A 368 42.56 -1.02 8.88
N ASP A 369 41.47 -1.66 9.29
CA ASP A 369 40.73 -1.33 10.50
C ASP A 369 41.60 -1.62 11.75
N MET A 370 42.30 -2.77 11.78
CA MET A 370 43.19 -3.16 12.84
C MET A 370 44.40 -2.20 12.98
N ARG A 371 45.01 -1.81 11.84
CA ARG A 371 46.11 -0.83 11.87
C ARG A 371 45.68 0.53 12.41
N LYS A 372 44.50 1.02 11.96
CA LYS A 372 43.95 2.28 12.47
C LYS A 372 43.66 2.22 13.96
N PHE A 373 43.09 1.10 14.40
CA PHE A 373 42.78 0.89 15.80
C PHE A 373 44.06 0.91 16.64
N ALA A 374 45.08 0.10 16.30
CA ALA A 374 46.36 0.04 17.03
C ALA A 374 47.06 1.41 17.05
N ALA A 375 47.12 2.12 15.94
CA ALA A 375 47.72 3.45 15.85
C ALA A 375 46.98 4.52 16.68
N SER A 376 45.74 4.28 17.08
CA SER A 376 44.93 5.21 17.87
C SER A 376 45.01 4.96 19.38
N LEU A 377 45.63 3.85 19.80
CA LEU A 377 45.86 3.53 21.21
C LEU A 377 47.10 4.26 21.73
N PRO A 378 47.22 4.48 23.05
CA PRO A 378 48.46 4.95 23.67
C PRO A 378 49.64 4.06 23.27
N PRO A 379 50.74 4.66 22.72
CA PRO A 379 51.87 3.90 22.20
C PRO A 379 52.52 3.05 23.28
N ASP A 380 52.85 1.82 22.91
CA ASP A 380 53.63 0.86 23.75
C ASP A 380 53.05 0.57 25.15
N HIS A 381 51.78 0.92 25.38
CA HIS A 381 51.14 0.71 26.67
C HIS A 381 50.29 -0.55 26.74
N PHE A 382 49.51 -0.82 25.69
CA PHE A 382 48.61 -1.96 25.63
C PHE A 382 49.10 -3.02 24.66
N GLN A 383 49.01 -4.28 25.06
CA GLN A 383 49.12 -5.42 24.20
C GLN A 383 47.69 -5.88 23.83
N VAL A 384 47.30 -5.70 22.59
CA VAL A 384 45.99 -6.10 22.12
C VAL A 384 45.94 -7.60 21.87
N VAL A 385 45.02 -8.27 22.53
CA VAL A 385 44.74 -9.71 22.38
C VAL A 385 43.41 -9.88 21.68
N LEU A 386 43.44 -10.49 20.47
CA LEU A 386 42.22 -10.76 19.71
C LEU A 386 41.68 -12.13 20.09
N GLU A 387 40.46 -12.17 20.60
CA GLU A 387 39.80 -13.40 21.02
C GLU A 387 38.96 -13.93 19.86
N VAL A 388 39.25 -15.15 19.41
CA VAL A 388 38.58 -15.83 18.28
C VAL A 388 38.05 -17.18 18.73
N THR A 389 36.89 -17.57 18.28
CA THR A 389 36.28 -18.86 18.65
C THR A 389 36.70 -19.98 17.68
N GLU A 390 36.53 -21.25 18.08
CA GLU A 390 36.79 -22.41 17.20
C GLU A 390 36.06 -22.31 15.85
N ARG A 391 34.88 -21.71 15.82
CA ARG A 391 34.05 -21.56 14.60
C ARG A 391 34.66 -20.63 13.57
N ASP A 392 35.49 -19.70 14.03
CA ASP A 392 36.13 -18.68 13.20
C ASP A 392 37.26 -19.26 12.35
N MET A 393 37.74 -20.47 12.73
CA MET A 393 38.87 -21.15 12.11
C MET A 393 38.47 -22.14 11.01
N ILE A 394 37.19 -22.24 10.67
CA ILE A 394 36.68 -23.27 9.73
C ILE A 394 37.28 -23.10 8.32
N ASN A 395 37.68 -21.94 7.90
CA ASN A 395 38.29 -21.65 6.59
C ASN A 395 39.82 -21.67 6.66
N GLN A 396 40.39 -22.88 6.84
CA GLN A 396 41.80 -23.13 7.17
C GLN A 396 42.85 -22.52 6.22
N LEU A 397 42.52 -22.34 4.95
CA LEU A 397 43.45 -21.82 3.94
C LEU A 397 43.67 -20.31 4.04
N GLU A 398 42.75 -19.58 4.57
CA GLU A 398 42.81 -18.12 4.68
C GLU A 398 43.22 -17.63 6.08
N ALA A 399 43.00 -18.43 7.11
CA ALA A 399 43.29 -18.06 8.50
C ALA A 399 44.78 -18.02 8.82
N ALA A 400 45.61 -18.95 8.35
CA ALA A 400 47.05 -18.98 8.66
C ALA A 400 47.80 -17.70 8.22
N PRO A 401 47.67 -17.25 6.94
CA PRO A 401 48.33 -16.00 6.53
C PRO A 401 47.82 -14.76 7.27
N LEU A 402 46.57 -14.80 7.74
CA LEU A 402 46.00 -13.69 8.50
C LEU A 402 46.56 -13.64 9.91
N PHE A 403 46.71 -14.76 10.59
CA PHE A 403 47.27 -14.83 11.93
C PHE A 403 48.79 -14.49 11.95
N GLU A 404 49.54 -14.95 10.95
CA GLU A 404 50.93 -14.52 10.75
C GLU A 404 51.03 -13.00 10.55
N TRP A 405 50.13 -12.43 9.77
CA TRP A 405 50.07 -10.98 9.58
C TRP A 405 49.74 -10.25 10.89
N LEU A 406 48.76 -10.73 11.70
CA LEU A 406 48.43 -10.16 13.01
C LEU A 406 49.64 -10.14 13.95
N HIS A 407 50.37 -11.24 14.04
CA HIS A 407 51.59 -11.31 14.85
C HIS A 407 52.67 -10.32 14.35
N HIS A 408 52.81 -10.19 13.02
CA HIS A 408 53.76 -9.22 12.45
C HIS A 408 53.40 -7.77 12.78
N GLU A 409 52.12 -7.45 12.89
CA GLU A 409 51.63 -6.13 13.31
C GLU A 409 51.63 -5.95 14.84
N GLY A 410 52.05 -6.95 15.60
CA GLY A 410 52.18 -6.88 17.07
C GLY A 410 50.93 -7.25 17.86
N PHE A 411 49.93 -7.85 17.24
CA PHE A 411 48.73 -8.40 17.90
C PHE A 411 49.04 -9.80 18.48
N GLU A 412 48.42 -10.13 19.61
CA GLU A 412 48.39 -11.49 20.15
C GLU A 412 46.99 -12.10 19.90
N ILE A 413 46.90 -13.43 19.83
CA ILE A 413 45.69 -14.16 19.50
C ILE A 413 45.36 -15.15 20.61
N ALA A 414 44.13 -15.07 21.11
CA ALA A 414 43.56 -16.01 22.07
C ALA A 414 42.51 -16.90 21.39
N ILE A 415 42.58 -18.20 21.62
CA ILE A 415 41.49 -19.10 21.32
C ILE A 415 40.47 -19.09 22.46
N ASP A 416 39.25 -18.75 22.17
CA ASP A 416 38.16 -18.64 23.13
C ASP A 416 37.23 -19.87 23.07
N ASP A 417 36.49 -20.14 24.17
CA ASP A 417 35.54 -21.26 24.31
C ASP A 417 36.12 -22.63 23.99
N PHE A 418 37.41 -22.86 24.23
CA PHE A 418 38.11 -24.09 23.89
C PHE A 418 37.48 -25.33 24.55
N GLY A 419 37.10 -26.33 23.72
CA GLY A 419 36.54 -27.61 24.15
C GLY A 419 35.01 -27.68 24.15
N THR A 420 34.33 -26.63 23.72
CA THR A 420 32.85 -26.62 23.56
C THR A 420 32.41 -27.06 22.17
N GLY A 421 33.35 -27.20 21.20
CA GLY A 421 33.09 -27.48 19.78
C GLY A 421 33.73 -28.74 19.25
N HIS A 422 33.68 -28.90 17.91
CA HIS A 422 34.21 -30.09 17.20
C HIS A 422 35.59 -29.76 16.60
N SER A 423 36.68 -30.40 17.09
CA SER A 423 37.98 -30.45 16.40
C SER A 423 38.99 -29.30 16.65
N ALA A 424 38.94 -28.55 17.75
CA ALA A 424 39.90 -27.53 18.10
C ALA A 424 41.40 -27.97 18.07
N LEU A 425 41.67 -29.22 18.40
CA LEU A 425 43.05 -29.78 18.44
C LEU A 425 43.78 -29.66 17.10
N ILE A 426 43.10 -29.83 15.96
CA ILE A 426 43.75 -29.73 14.64
C ILE A 426 44.19 -28.29 14.35
N TYR A 427 43.46 -27.32 14.85
CA TYR A 427 43.77 -25.90 14.64
C TYR A 427 44.96 -25.44 15.48
N LEU A 428 45.09 -25.96 16.71
CA LEU A 428 46.24 -25.67 17.58
C LEU A 428 47.56 -26.20 17.06
N GLU A 429 47.57 -27.27 16.25
CA GLU A 429 48.76 -27.75 15.56
C GLU A 429 49.19 -26.90 14.37
N ARG A 430 48.24 -26.21 13.76
CA ARG A 430 48.42 -25.46 12.50
C ARG A 430 48.62 -23.96 12.66
N PHE A 431 48.08 -23.41 13.70
CA PHE A 431 48.10 -21.95 13.93
C PHE A 431 48.87 -21.63 15.22
N THR A 432 49.74 -20.66 15.16
CA THR A 432 50.40 -20.13 16.35
C THR A 432 49.37 -19.29 17.11
N MET A 433 49.02 -19.75 18.31
CA MET A 433 48.13 -19.04 19.25
C MET A 433 48.91 -18.69 20.48
N ASP A 434 48.69 -17.49 21.02
CA ASP A 434 49.43 -17.01 22.21
C ASP A 434 48.70 -17.44 23.47
N TYR A 435 47.35 -17.42 23.45
CA TYR A 435 46.55 -17.73 24.63
C TYR A 435 45.53 -18.84 24.36
N LEU A 436 45.30 -19.62 25.41
CA LEU A 436 44.20 -20.58 25.48
C LEU A 436 43.29 -20.16 26.63
N LYS A 437 42.05 -19.74 26.33
CA LYS A 437 41.03 -19.42 27.33
C LYS A 437 40.27 -20.70 27.68
N ILE A 438 40.29 -21.05 28.95
CA ILE A 438 39.66 -22.24 29.52
C ILE A 438 38.23 -21.86 29.91
N ASP A 439 37.25 -22.42 29.21
CA ASP A 439 35.83 -22.14 29.44
C ASP A 439 35.40 -22.48 30.87
N ARG A 440 34.48 -21.67 31.39
CA ARG A 440 33.92 -21.85 32.75
C ARG A 440 33.36 -23.24 33.00
N GLY A 441 32.92 -23.98 31.98
CA GLY A 441 32.41 -25.37 32.12
C GLY A 441 33.49 -26.30 32.69
N PHE A 442 34.73 -26.12 32.30
CA PHE A 442 35.86 -26.86 32.86
C PHE A 442 36.24 -26.37 34.27
N VAL A 443 36.22 -25.06 34.50
CA VAL A 443 36.53 -24.47 35.80
C VAL A 443 35.51 -24.88 36.87
N ASN A 444 34.22 -24.94 36.51
CA ASN A 444 33.15 -25.39 37.40
C ASN A 444 33.21 -26.88 37.75
N ALA A 445 33.98 -27.67 37.02
CA ALA A 445 34.19 -29.08 37.33
C ALA A 445 35.28 -29.32 38.36
N ILE A 446 36.06 -28.29 38.72
CA ILE A 446 37.10 -28.39 39.74
C ILE A 446 36.48 -28.73 41.09
N GLY A 447 37.03 -29.77 41.73
CA GLY A 447 36.51 -30.28 43.02
C GLY A 447 35.30 -31.19 42.92
N THR A 448 34.84 -31.51 41.71
CA THR A 448 33.76 -32.47 41.47
C THR A 448 34.37 -33.77 40.86
N GLU A 449 33.82 -34.92 41.22
CA GLU A 449 34.19 -36.21 40.59
C GLU A 449 33.56 -36.39 39.20
N THR A 450 33.63 -35.39 38.36
CA THR A 450 33.07 -35.43 37.00
C THR A 450 34.12 -35.79 35.97
N VAL A 451 33.67 -36.29 34.79
CA VAL A 451 34.57 -36.66 33.66
C VAL A 451 35.33 -35.46 33.08
N THR A 452 34.92 -34.25 33.41
CA THR A 452 35.54 -33.00 32.93
C THR A 452 36.82 -32.63 33.63
N SER A 453 37.11 -33.14 34.84
CA SER A 453 38.34 -32.88 35.57
C SER A 453 39.59 -33.48 34.87
N PRO A 454 39.60 -34.74 34.41
CA PRO A 454 40.66 -35.29 33.59
C PRO A 454 40.88 -34.58 32.25
N VAL A 455 39.81 -34.04 31.63
CA VAL A 455 39.88 -33.27 30.37
C VAL A 455 40.61 -31.94 30.62
N LEU A 456 40.33 -31.26 31.70
CA LEU A 456 41.02 -30.02 32.06
C LEU A 456 42.53 -30.22 32.20
N ASP A 457 42.99 -31.32 32.88
CA ASP A 457 44.39 -31.67 32.99
C ASP A 457 45.05 -31.91 31.64
N ALA A 458 44.33 -32.55 30.72
CA ALA A 458 44.79 -32.78 29.36
C ALA A 458 44.95 -31.47 28.57
N VAL A 459 43.97 -30.54 28.71
CA VAL A 459 43.97 -29.20 28.09
C VAL A 459 45.18 -28.39 28.61
N LEU A 460 45.41 -28.35 29.92
CA LEU A 460 46.56 -27.66 30.53
C LEU A 460 47.90 -28.28 30.06
N THR A 461 47.94 -29.58 29.91
CA THR A 461 49.16 -30.28 29.40
C THR A 461 49.40 -29.91 27.93
N LEU A 462 48.35 -29.85 27.13
CA LEU A 462 48.43 -29.43 25.73
C LEU A 462 48.91 -27.98 25.59
N ALA A 463 48.30 -27.04 26.31
CA ALA A 463 48.71 -25.63 26.32
C ALA A 463 50.18 -25.46 26.63
N ARG A 464 50.68 -26.18 27.66
CA ARG A 464 52.11 -26.18 28.01
C ARG A 464 53.01 -26.73 26.90
N ARG A 465 52.62 -27.81 26.22
CA ARG A 465 53.38 -28.38 25.08
C ARG A 465 53.43 -27.46 23.86
N LEU A 466 52.38 -26.67 23.68
CA LEU A 466 52.31 -25.71 22.59
C LEU A 466 52.85 -24.32 22.98
N ASN A 467 53.39 -24.17 24.19
CA ASN A 467 53.89 -22.90 24.76
C ASN A 467 52.83 -21.79 24.79
N MET A 468 51.56 -22.13 24.95
CA MET A 468 50.46 -21.18 25.07
C MET A 468 50.30 -20.72 26.52
N VAL A 469 49.99 -19.46 26.69
CA VAL A 469 49.58 -18.87 27.96
C VAL A 469 48.13 -19.23 28.25
N THR A 470 47.82 -19.64 29.47
CA THR A 470 46.45 -20.06 29.83
C THR A 470 45.73 -18.97 30.62
N VAL A 471 44.46 -18.73 30.27
CA VAL A 471 43.52 -17.85 30.98
C VAL A 471 42.33 -18.70 31.42
N ALA A 472 42.08 -18.81 32.72
CA ALA A 472 40.88 -19.52 33.21
C ALA A 472 39.74 -18.54 33.41
N GLU A 473 38.61 -18.85 32.76
CA GLU A 473 37.40 -18.07 32.85
C GLU A 473 36.38 -18.62 33.85
N GLY A 474 35.52 -17.75 34.35
CA GLY A 474 34.43 -18.14 35.25
C GLY A 474 34.90 -18.66 36.58
N VAL A 475 36.03 -18.15 37.08
CA VAL A 475 36.51 -18.43 38.44
C VAL A 475 35.56 -17.79 39.43
N GLU A 476 34.81 -18.60 40.20
CA GLU A 476 33.78 -18.14 41.14
C GLU A 476 34.15 -18.34 42.60
N THR A 477 35.15 -19.20 42.90
CA THR A 477 35.55 -19.49 44.27
C THR A 477 37.06 -19.44 44.46
N PRO A 478 37.55 -19.18 45.70
CA PRO A 478 38.97 -19.20 46.03
C PRO A 478 39.61 -20.58 45.88
N GLU A 479 38.83 -21.67 46.05
CA GLU A 479 39.28 -23.05 45.88
C GLU A 479 39.63 -23.32 44.42
N GLN A 480 38.75 -22.86 43.47
CA GLN A 480 39.01 -22.93 42.03
C GLN A 480 40.30 -22.16 41.68
N ALA A 481 40.44 -20.95 42.18
CA ALA A 481 41.64 -20.12 41.94
C ALA A 481 42.92 -20.81 42.47
N ALA A 482 42.87 -21.39 43.69
CA ALA A 482 44.01 -22.11 44.29
C ALA A 482 44.39 -23.35 43.48
N TRP A 483 43.38 -24.13 43.02
CA TRP A 483 43.60 -25.31 42.20
C TRP A 483 44.24 -24.93 40.84
N LEU A 484 43.68 -23.94 40.13
CA LEU A 484 44.20 -23.45 38.85
C LEU A 484 45.65 -22.96 38.95
N ARG A 485 45.97 -22.19 40.00
CA ARG A 485 47.32 -21.75 40.31
C ARG A 485 48.30 -22.91 40.54
N GLN A 486 47.88 -23.94 41.30
CA GLN A 486 48.72 -25.15 41.56
C GLN A 486 48.95 -25.94 40.28
N HIS A 487 48.03 -25.91 39.34
CA HIS A 487 48.15 -26.62 38.06
C HIS A 487 48.81 -25.79 36.96
N GLY A 488 49.30 -24.58 37.30
CA GLY A 488 50.15 -23.75 36.45
C GLY A 488 49.41 -22.91 35.43
N VAL A 489 48.15 -22.58 35.69
CA VAL A 489 47.40 -21.57 34.93
C VAL A 489 48.06 -20.20 35.14
N ASN A 490 48.16 -19.38 34.08
CA ASN A 490 48.86 -18.12 34.09
C ASN A 490 47.95 -16.97 34.56
N TYR A 491 46.76 -16.85 34.05
CA TYR A 491 45.82 -15.79 34.34
C TYR A 491 44.45 -16.32 34.77
N LEU A 492 43.79 -15.54 35.63
CA LEU A 492 42.46 -15.84 36.14
C LEU A 492 41.50 -14.70 35.82
N GLN A 493 40.25 -15.08 35.46
CA GLN A 493 39.13 -14.18 35.22
C GLN A 493 37.84 -14.82 35.74
N GLY A 494 37.01 -14.06 36.42
CA GLY A 494 35.73 -14.57 36.91
C GLY A 494 35.12 -13.73 38.02
N TYR A 495 33.96 -14.16 38.50
CA TYR A 495 33.17 -13.38 39.46
C TYR A 495 33.78 -13.38 40.87
N TRP A 496 34.64 -14.30 41.17
CA TRP A 496 35.44 -14.24 42.40
C TRP A 496 36.41 -13.06 42.37
N ILE A 497 36.98 -12.73 41.21
CA ILE A 497 37.85 -11.58 41.01
C ILE A 497 37.00 -10.32 40.90
N SER A 498 36.18 -10.25 39.88
CA SER A 498 35.20 -9.18 39.68
C SER A 498 34.23 -9.49 38.56
N ARG A 499 33.03 -8.96 38.66
CA ARG A 499 32.10 -8.89 37.54
C ARG A 499 32.53 -7.84 36.53
N PRO A 500 32.17 -7.97 35.25
CA PRO A 500 32.33 -6.89 34.28
C PRO A 500 31.72 -5.58 34.80
N MET A 501 32.45 -4.47 34.74
CA MET A 501 32.02 -3.20 35.29
C MET A 501 32.28 -2.03 34.34
N PRO A 502 31.50 -0.94 34.42
CA PRO A 502 31.77 0.29 33.68
C PRO A 502 33.12 0.91 34.01
N LEU A 503 33.71 1.69 33.07
CA LEU A 503 35.00 2.34 33.22
C LEU A 503 35.15 3.06 34.56
N ALA A 504 34.18 3.86 34.99
CA ALA A 504 34.29 4.63 36.25
C ALA A 504 34.43 3.77 37.52
N GLN A 505 33.96 2.51 37.49
CA GLN A 505 34.16 1.54 38.54
C GLN A 505 35.51 0.84 38.37
N PHE A 506 35.85 0.47 37.12
CA PHE A 506 37.11 -0.18 36.80
C PHE A 506 38.34 0.67 37.23
N LEU A 507 38.30 1.96 37.01
CA LEU A 507 39.36 2.90 37.43
C LEU A 507 39.59 2.97 38.97
N LYS A 508 38.63 2.52 39.75
CA LYS A 508 38.68 2.52 41.22
C LYS A 508 38.77 1.11 41.80
N TRP A 509 38.80 0.12 40.90
CA TRP A 509 38.77 -1.26 41.31
C TRP A 509 40.09 -1.66 41.99
N GLU A 510 39.99 -2.22 43.17
CA GLU A 510 41.06 -2.87 43.91
C GLU A 510 40.61 -4.28 44.29
N PRO A 511 41.43 -5.30 44.17
CA PRO A 511 41.05 -6.66 44.50
C PRO A 511 40.76 -6.80 46.02
N ASP A 512 39.54 -7.23 46.36
CA ASP A 512 39.09 -7.37 47.76
C ASP A 512 39.89 -8.41 48.54
N PHE A 513 40.49 -9.39 47.85
CA PHE A 513 41.31 -10.43 48.46
C PHE A 513 42.70 -9.94 48.96
N VAL A 514 43.05 -8.69 48.65
CA VAL A 514 44.28 -8.06 49.20
C VAL A 514 44.04 -7.53 50.61
N LYS A 515 42.79 -7.27 50.98
CA LYS A 515 42.44 -6.71 52.31
C LYS A 515 42.46 -7.72 53.44
N ASP A 516 42.39 -9.04 53.13
CA ASP A 516 42.39 -10.11 54.13
C ASP A 516 43.80 -10.64 54.47
N SER A 517 44.84 -10.03 53.90
CA SER A 517 46.23 -10.46 54.07
C SER A 517 47.13 -9.46 54.89
N GLU A 518 46.55 -8.37 55.42
CA GLU A 518 47.15 -7.51 56.43
C GLU A 518 46.52 -7.84 57.81
#